data_16e1c4f1850f19fee1d0d3bac6d476ba
#
_entry.id   16e1c4f1850f19fee1d0d3bac6d476ba
#
_cell.length_a   1.000
_cell.length_b   1.000
_cell.length_c   1.000
_cell.angle_alpha   90.00
_cell.angle_beta   90.00
_cell.angle_gamma   90.00
#
_symmetry.space_group_name_H-M   'P 1'
#
loop_
_entity.id
_entity.type
_entity.pdbx_description
1 polymer ?
#
loop_
_entity_poly.entity_id
_entity_poly.type
_entity_poly.pdbx_seq_one_letter_code
_entity_poly.pdbx_strand_id
1 'polypeptide(L)'
;MSNTKKKIFELSTIGLTDGVGAAIAAVFWFYIASQLGPENYGELSYLISIAALVSGIAIFGSNHTILVLTGKKVDIHATLYMITMLANVVGSIIIFILFFNLGISLLIIGYSLFALVSADLLGRKLYKSYSKYIITQKILLVVFGIGFYYLIGE
;
A
#
# COMPACT_ATOMS: atom_id res chain seq x y z
N MET A 1 23.82 23.83 -7.86
CA MET A 1 22.95 23.01 -8.76
C MET A 1 21.66 23.80 -9.00
N SER A 2 21.27 24.03 -10.26
CA SER A 2 20.07 24.80 -10.61
C SER A 2 18.83 24.14 -9.98
N ASN A 3 17.89 24.93 -9.49
CA ASN A 3 16.65 24.47 -8.82
C ASN A 3 15.85 23.49 -9.72
N THR A 4 15.94 23.66 -11.03
CA THR A 4 15.32 22.78 -12.04
C THR A 4 15.97 21.39 -12.06
N LYS A 5 17.28 21.26 -12.01
CA LYS A 5 17.98 19.97 -12.00
C LYS A 5 17.64 19.15 -10.76
N LYS A 6 17.50 19.81 -9.60
CA LYS A 6 17.08 19.16 -8.35
C LYS A 6 15.65 18.60 -8.46
N LYS A 7 14.71 19.39 -8.99
CA LYS A 7 13.31 18.94 -9.19
C LYS A 7 13.22 17.75 -10.17
N ILE A 8 13.97 17.78 -11.26
CA ILE A 8 14.00 16.66 -12.24
C ILE A 8 14.55 15.40 -11.56
N PHE A 9 15.62 15.50 -10.79
CA PHE A 9 16.17 14.37 -10.05
C PHE A 9 15.18 13.78 -9.04
N GLU A 10 14.47 14.63 -8.30
CA GLU A 10 13.44 14.22 -7.33
C GLU A 10 12.28 13.49 -8.02
N LEU A 11 11.77 14.01 -9.14
CA LEU A 11 10.72 13.38 -9.93
C LEU A 11 11.17 12.05 -10.54
N SER A 12 12.39 12.00 -11.07
CA SER A 12 12.96 10.75 -11.59
C SER A 12 13.11 9.69 -10.51
N THR A 13 13.49 10.08 -9.29
CA THR A 13 13.61 9.14 -8.15
C THR A 13 12.27 8.51 -7.81
N ILE A 14 11.17 9.29 -7.77
CA ILE A 14 9.83 8.76 -7.52
C ILE A 14 9.42 7.80 -8.64
N GLY A 15 9.51 8.26 -9.90
CA GLY A 15 9.09 7.44 -11.05
C GLY A 15 9.88 6.14 -11.18
N LEU A 16 11.20 6.17 -10.94
CA LEU A 16 12.04 4.97 -10.93
C LEU A 16 11.64 4.02 -9.77
N THR A 17 11.38 4.57 -8.58
CA THR A 17 10.96 3.77 -7.42
C THR A 17 9.66 3.05 -7.70
N ASP A 18 8.66 3.78 -8.20
CA ASP A 18 7.35 3.21 -8.51
C ASP A 18 7.44 2.20 -9.66
N GLY A 19 8.25 2.47 -10.69
CA GLY A 19 8.50 1.54 -11.79
C GLY A 19 9.17 0.25 -11.34
N VAL A 20 10.22 0.34 -10.52
CA VAL A 20 10.91 -0.85 -9.95
C VAL A 20 9.96 -1.60 -9.02
N GLY A 21 9.22 -0.90 -8.16
CA GLY A 21 8.24 -1.51 -7.27
C GLY A 21 7.13 -2.25 -8.02
N ALA A 22 6.65 -1.68 -9.13
CA ALA A 22 5.66 -2.30 -10.01
C ALA A 22 6.24 -3.55 -10.70
N ALA A 23 7.49 -3.50 -11.18
CA ALA A 23 8.14 -4.65 -11.79
C ALA A 23 8.31 -5.81 -10.80
N ILE A 24 8.75 -5.54 -9.57
CA ILE A 24 8.87 -6.55 -8.50
C ILE A 24 7.49 -7.17 -8.22
N ALA A 25 6.44 -6.35 -8.08
CA ALA A 25 5.09 -6.82 -7.84
C ALA A 25 4.56 -7.66 -9.02
N ALA A 26 4.81 -7.25 -10.27
CA ALA A 26 4.37 -7.99 -11.45
C ALA A 26 5.01 -9.39 -11.49
N VAL A 27 6.33 -9.49 -11.32
CA VAL A 27 7.04 -10.77 -11.27
C VAL A 27 6.49 -11.67 -10.17
N PHE A 28 6.27 -11.11 -8.98
CA PHE A 28 5.68 -11.85 -7.86
C PHE A 28 4.30 -12.39 -8.20
N TRP A 29 3.40 -11.54 -8.74
CA TRP A 29 2.03 -11.96 -9.06
C TRP A 29 1.96 -12.97 -10.21
N PHE A 30 2.83 -12.85 -11.22
CA PHE A 30 2.95 -13.88 -12.25
C PHE A 30 3.42 -15.22 -11.68
N TYR A 31 4.39 -15.18 -10.77
CA TYR A 31 4.87 -16.39 -10.10
C TYR A 31 3.74 -17.05 -9.28
N ILE A 32 3.07 -16.29 -8.41
CA ILE A 32 1.95 -16.81 -7.59
C ILE A 32 0.81 -17.35 -8.47
N ALA A 33 0.45 -16.65 -9.56
CA ALA A 33 -0.57 -17.11 -10.49
C ALA A 33 -0.20 -18.47 -11.13
N SER A 34 1.07 -18.67 -11.48
CA SER A 34 1.56 -19.94 -12.04
C SER A 34 1.53 -21.09 -11.04
N GLN A 35 1.70 -20.81 -9.74
CA GLN A 35 1.72 -21.83 -8.70
C GLN A 35 0.31 -22.21 -8.21
N LEU A 36 -0.57 -21.24 -8.04
CA LEU A 36 -1.93 -21.45 -7.51
C LEU A 36 -2.90 -22.01 -8.56
N GLY A 37 -2.61 -21.80 -9.84
CA GLY A 37 -3.56 -22.07 -10.92
C GLY A 37 -4.70 -21.04 -10.99
N PRO A 38 -5.54 -21.10 -12.05
CA PRO A 38 -6.48 -20.02 -12.36
C PRO A 38 -7.60 -19.87 -11.32
N GLU A 39 -8.08 -20.95 -10.73
CA GLU A 39 -9.20 -20.93 -9.78
C GLU A 39 -8.79 -20.29 -8.45
N ASN A 40 -7.75 -20.82 -7.80
CA ASN A 40 -7.27 -20.29 -6.51
C ASN A 40 -6.70 -18.88 -6.64
N TYR A 41 -6.03 -18.57 -7.76
CA TYR A 41 -5.56 -17.22 -8.04
C TYR A 41 -6.73 -16.25 -8.25
N GLY A 42 -7.81 -16.70 -8.89
CA GLY A 42 -9.04 -15.92 -9.05
C GLY A 42 -9.67 -15.57 -7.71
N GLU A 43 -9.81 -16.54 -6.81
CA GLU A 43 -10.33 -16.33 -5.46
C GLU A 43 -9.46 -15.35 -4.66
N LEU A 44 -8.14 -15.56 -4.65
CA LEU A 44 -7.18 -14.67 -3.97
C LEU A 44 -7.30 -13.23 -4.51
N SER A 45 -7.34 -13.07 -5.83
CA SER A 45 -7.46 -11.76 -6.48
C SER A 45 -8.78 -11.06 -6.15
N TYR A 46 -9.88 -11.81 -6.07
CA TYR A 46 -11.18 -11.31 -5.65
C TYR A 46 -11.14 -10.76 -4.23
N LEU A 47 -10.58 -11.52 -3.28
CA LEU A 47 -10.45 -11.13 -1.89
C LEU A 47 -9.57 -9.88 -1.70
N ILE A 48 -8.44 -9.82 -2.40
CA ILE A 48 -7.55 -8.66 -2.42
C ILE A 48 -8.26 -7.43 -3.00
N SER A 49 -9.06 -7.60 -4.05
CA SER A 49 -9.81 -6.50 -4.67
C SER A 49 -10.86 -5.92 -3.72
N ILE A 50 -11.53 -6.76 -2.93
CA ILE A 50 -12.45 -6.32 -1.86
C ILE A 50 -11.70 -5.50 -0.82
N ALA A 51 -10.54 -5.99 -0.35
CA ALA A 51 -9.73 -5.25 0.63
C ALA A 51 -9.27 -3.89 0.09
N ALA A 52 -8.85 -3.84 -1.17
CA ALA A 52 -8.44 -2.60 -1.84
C ALA A 52 -9.60 -1.60 -1.99
N LEU A 53 -10.79 -2.09 -2.35
CA LEU A 53 -11.99 -1.27 -2.48
C LEU A 53 -12.41 -0.66 -1.14
N VAL A 54 -12.51 -1.48 -0.09
CA VAL A 54 -12.92 -1.03 1.25
C VAL A 54 -11.90 -0.06 1.83
N SER A 55 -10.59 -0.34 1.71
CA SER A 55 -9.56 0.57 2.16
C SER A 55 -9.58 1.89 1.37
N GLY A 56 -9.83 1.84 0.06
CA GLY A 56 -9.98 3.02 -0.79
C GLY A 56 -11.12 3.93 -0.35
N ILE A 57 -12.29 3.35 -0.02
CA ILE A 57 -13.43 4.07 0.53
C ILE A 57 -13.09 4.68 1.90
N ALA A 58 -12.47 3.91 2.79
CA ALA A 58 -12.13 4.36 4.14
C ALA A 58 -11.06 5.47 4.14
N ILE A 59 -10.15 5.47 3.17
CA ILE A 59 -9.16 6.54 3.00
C ILE A 59 -9.83 7.85 2.54
N PHE A 60 -10.83 7.79 1.67
CA PHE A 60 -11.64 8.91 1.16
C PHE A 60 -10.88 10.24 0.97
N GLY A 61 -9.80 10.20 0.21
CA GLY A 61 -8.99 11.38 -0.09
C GLY A 61 -8.03 11.82 1.02
N SER A 62 -7.97 11.13 2.17
CA SER A 62 -7.06 11.47 3.28
C SER A 62 -5.61 11.50 2.86
N ASN A 63 -5.17 10.59 1.98
CA ASN A 63 -3.80 10.60 1.46
C ASN A 63 -3.49 11.85 0.61
N HIS A 64 -4.41 12.32 -0.23
CA HIS A 64 -4.22 13.58 -0.97
C HIS A 64 -4.19 14.78 -0.02
N THR A 65 -5.06 14.79 0.99
CA THR A 65 -5.10 15.82 2.02
C THR A 65 -3.80 15.87 2.82
N ILE A 66 -3.31 14.72 3.28
CA ILE A 66 -2.03 14.61 3.98
C ILE A 66 -0.90 15.11 3.08
N LEU A 67 -0.81 14.64 1.83
CA LEU A 67 0.22 15.07 0.89
C LEU A 67 0.29 16.59 0.74
N VAL A 68 -0.87 17.24 0.55
CA VAL A 68 -0.96 18.71 0.33
C VAL A 68 -0.68 19.48 1.60
N LEU A 69 -1.29 19.11 2.73
CA LEU A 69 -1.18 19.86 3.99
C LEU A 69 0.19 19.67 4.65
N THR A 70 0.77 18.48 4.56
CA THR A 70 2.17 18.26 4.94
C THR A 70 3.11 19.14 4.13
N GLY A 71 2.89 19.25 2.83
CA GLY A 71 3.66 20.15 1.98
C GLY A 71 3.53 21.63 2.35
N LYS A 72 2.40 22.03 2.94
CA LYS A 72 2.13 23.38 3.47
C LYS A 72 2.53 23.55 4.93
N LYS A 73 3.11 22.52 5.59
CA LYS A 73 3.49 22.50 7.01
C LYS A 73 2.31 22.75 7.98
N VAL A 74 1.10 22.36 7.59
CA VAL A 74 -0.08 22.39 8.46
C VAL A 74 -0.13 21.07 9.23
N ASP A 75 -0.15 21.13 10.55
CA ASP A 75 -0.12 19.95 11.42
C ASP A 75 -1.55 19.47 11.74
N ILE A 76 -2.09 18.62 10.86
CA ILE A 76 -3.36 17.91 11.07
C ILE A 76 -3.20 16.39 10.92
N HIS A 77 -1.94 15.92 10.93
CA HIS A 77 -1.63 14.51 10.67
C HIS A 77 -2.36 13.59 11.63
N ALA A 78 -2.27 13.87 12.95
CA ALA A 78 -2.85 13.02 13.98
C ALA A 78 -4.36 12.83 13.78
N THR A 79 -5.08 13.92 13.48
CA THR A 79 -6.53 13.88 13.27
C THR A 79 -6.90 13.07 12.03
N LEU A 80 -6.22 13.30 10.90
CA LEU A 80 -6.47 12.54 9.67
C LEU A 80 -6.14 11.06 9.81
N TYR A 81 -5.01 10.74 10.43
CA TYR A 81 -4.64 9.35 10.73
C TYR A 81 -5.70 8.69 11.61
N MET A 82 -6.14 9.35 12.68
CA MET A 82 -7.14 8.82 13.59
C MET A 82 -8.48 8.56 12.87
N ILE A 83 -9.00 9.52 12.12
CA ILE A 83 -10.26 9.38 11.40
C ILE A 83 -10.16 8.24 10.37
N THR A 84 -9.11 8.21 9.58
CA THR A 84 -8.89 7.18 8.56
C THR A 84 -8.74 5.80 9.19
N MET A 85 -8.01 5.68 10.31
CA MET A 85 -7.85 4.41 11.02
C MET A 85 -9.17 3.92 11.61
N LEU A 86 -9.97 4.80 12.22
CA LEU A 86 -11.31 4.43 12.71
C LEU A 86 -12.19 3.91 11.58
N ALA A 87 -12.23 4.60 10.43
CA ALA A 87 -12.99 4.15 9.28
C ALA A 87 -12.52 2.78 8.76
N ASN A 88 -11.21 2.54 8.73
CA ASN A 88 -10.64 1.27 8.33
C ASN A 88 -10.93 0.13 9.31
N VAL A 89 -10.87 0.39 10.61
CA VAL A 89 -11.25 -0.59 11.65
C VAL A 89 -12.71 -0.98 11.48
N VAL A 90 -13.62 -0.02 11.29
CA VAL A 90 -15.04 -0.31 11.02
C VAL A 90 -15.21 -1.13 9.75
N GLY A 91 -14.57 -0.73 8.63
CA GLY A 91 -14.59 -1.49 7.38
C GLY A 91 -14.03 -2.90 7.53
N SER A 92 -12.94 -3.05 8.27
CA SER A 92 -12.31 -4.34 8.57
C SER A 92 -13.23 -5.27 9.38
N ILE A 93 -13.94 -4.73 10.38
CA ILE A 93 -14.90 -5.50 11.17
C ILE A 93 -16.09 -5.94 10.31
N ILE A 94 -16.62 -5.06 9.48
CA ILE A 94 -17.74 -5.41 8.57
C ILE A 94 -17.31 -6.55 7.62
N ILE A 95 -16.14 -6.44 7.00
CA ILE A 95 -15.63 -7.48 6.12
C ILE A 95 -15.34 -8.79 6.86
N PHE A 96 -14.84 -8.71 8.10
CA PHE A 96 -14.65 -9.90 8.92
C PHE A 96 -15.97 -10.63 9.20
N ILE A 97 -17.04 -9.90 9.51
CA ILE A 97 -18.37 -10.48 9.76
C ILE A 97 -18.94 -11.12 8.48
N LEU A 98 -18.71 -10.51 7.31
CA LEU A 98 -19.25 -11.01 6.03
C LEU A 98 -18.50 -12.24 5.49
N PHE A 99 -17.17 -12.26 5.62
CA PHE A 99 -16.33 -13.28 4.99
C PHE A 99 -15.67 -14.24 5.97
N PHE A 100 -15.75 -13.97 7.28
CA PHE A 100 -15.04 -14.73 8.34
C PHE A 100 -13.55 -14.94 8.05
N ASN A 101 -12.93 -14.01 7.32
CA ASN A 101 -11.54 -14.10 6.89
C ASN A 101 -10.71 -12.96 7.51
N LEU A 102 -9.87 -13.34 8.48
CA LEU A 102 -9.02 -12.41 9.22
C LEU A 102 -7.92 -11.80 8.31
N GLY A 103 -7.45 -12.55 7.32
CA GLY A 103 -6.42 -12.09 6.38
C GLY A 103 -6.86 -10.87 5.58
N ILE A 104 -8.09 -10.90 5.02
CA ILE A 104 -8.66 -9.77 4.28
C ILE A 104 -8.85 -8.57 5.18
N SER A 105 -9.36 -8.79 6.40
CA SER A 105 -9.60 -7.73 7.38
C SER A 105 -8.31 -7.01 7.76
N LEU A 106 -7.21 -7.74 7.94
CA LEU A 106 -5.88 -7.17 8.19
C LEU A 106 -5.30 -6.45 6.96
N LEU A 107 -5.56 -6.95 5.75
CA LEU A 107 -5.13 -6.29 4.51
C LEU A 107 -5.74 -4.91 4.34
N ILE A 108 -7.01 -4.69 4.73
CA ILE A 108 -7.67 -3.38 4.69
C ILE A 108 -6.88 -2.36 5.50
N ILE A 109 -6.52 -2.71 6.73
CA ILE A 109 -5.73 -1.86 7.62
C ILE A 109 -4.33 -1.63 7.04
N GLY A 110 -3.70 -2.69 6.53
CA GLY A 110 -2.38 -2.63 5.92
C GLY A 110 -2.30 -1.70 4.70
N TYR A 111 -3.27 -1.78 3.79
CA TYR A 111 -3.35 -0.89 2.62
C TYR A 111 -3.50 0.58 3.01
N SER A 112 -4.31 0.86 4.02
CA SER A 112 -4.53 2.23 4.47
C SER A 112 -3.31 2.82 5.16
N LEU A 113 -2.65 2.07 6.03
CA LEU A 113 -1.40 2.48 6.65
C LEU A 113 -0.34 2.76 5.59
N PHE A 114 -0.21 1.87 4.60
CA PHE A 114 0.73 2.04 3.51
C PHE A 114 0.47 3.31 2.72
N ALA A 115 -0.79 3.58 2.37
CA ALA A 115 -1.17 4.78 1.62
C ALA A 115 -0.90 6.08 2.40
N LEU A 116 -1.27 6.12 3.69
CA LEU A 116 -1.08 7.31 4.54
C LEU A 116 0.41 7.62 4.76
N VAL A 117 1.22 6.60 5.08
CA VAL A 117 2.68 6.78 5.27
C VAL A 117 3.35 7.22 3.97
N SER A 118 2.96 6.64 2.84
CA SER A 118 3.49 7.04 1.52
C SER A 118 3.17 8.51 1.21
N ALA A 119 1.93 8.94 1.47
CA ALA A 119 1.50 10.32 1.28
C ALA A 119 2.25 11.31 2.20
N ASP A 120 2.47 10.94 3.45
CA ASP A 120 3.22 11.76 4.41
C ASP A 120 4.69 11.92 3.98
N LEU A 121 5.37 10.84 3.60
CA LEU A 121 6.75 10.88 3.12
C LEU A 121 6.91 11.76 1.87
N LEU A 122 5.98 11.67 0.92
CA LEU A 122 5.96 12.51 -0.27
C LEU A 122 5.66 13.98 0.07
N GLY A 123 4.70 14.23 0.96
CA GLY A 123 4.36 15.58 1.43
C GLY A 123 5.54 16.27 2.12
N ARG A 124 6.31 15.55 2.92
CA ARG A 124 7.56 16.04 3.55
C ARG A 124 8.74 16.13 2.58
N LYS A 125 8.57 15.75 1.32
CA LYS A 125 9.63 15.69 0.31
C LYS A 125 10.79 14.77 0.70
N LEU A 126 10.52 13.73 1.49
CA LEU A 126 11.48 12.73 1.92
C LEU A 126 11.62 11.61 0.90
N TYR A 127 11.97 11.94 -0.34
CA TYR A 127 11.96 11.01 -1.48
C TYR A 127 12.84 9.78 -1.28
N LYS A 128 13.99 9.92 -0.61
CA LYS A 128 14.85 8.77 -0.29
C LYS A 128 14.18 7.80 0.68
N SER A 129 13.48 8.34 1.70
CA SER A 129 12.74 7.52 2.66
C SER A 129 11.52 6.87 2.00
N TYR A 130 10.83 7.59 1.13
CA TYR A 130 9.76 7.05 0.30
C TYR A 130 10.25 5.87 -0.55
N SER A 131 11.36 6.04 -1.30
CA SER A 131 11.92 4.97 -2.11
C SER A 131 12.29 3.74 -1.29
N LYS A 132 12.95 3.92 -0.14
CA LYS A 132 13.25 2.81 0.77
C LYS A 132 11.98 2.11 1.24
N TYR A 133 10.98 2.88 1.65
CA TYR A 133 9.71 2.34 2.14
C TYR A 133 8.98 1.50 1.09
N ILE A 134 8.84 2.03 -0.14
CA ILE A 134 8.19 1.32 -1.25
C ILE A 134 8.94 0.03 -1.60
N ILE A 135 10.25 0.10 -1.80
CA ILE A 135 11.05 -1.08 -2.18
C ILE A 135 11.05 -2.12 -1.06
N THR A 136 11.23 -1.70 0.19
CA THR A 136 11.19 -2.62 1.34
C THR A 136 9.84 -3.32 1.43
N GLN A 137 8.73 -2.60 1.25
CA GLN A 137 7.39 -3.18 1.26
C GLN A 137 7.21 -4.22 0.14
N LYS A 138 7.73 -3.95 -1.07
CA LYS A 138 7.65 -4.91 -2.17
C LYS A 138 8.50 -6.15 -1.93
N ILE A 139 9.70 -5.98 -1.37
CA ILE A 139 10.56 -7.11 -0.99
C ILE A 139 9.90 -7.95 0.11
N LEU A 140 9.34 -7.32 1.14
CA LEU A 140 8.61 -8.04 2.20
C LEU A 140 7.39 -8.78 1.66
N LEU A 141 6.63 -8.17 0.72
CA LEU A 141 5.53 -8.84 0.04
C LEU A 141 6.00 -10.15 -0.63
N VAL A 142 7.11 -10.10 -1.37
CA VAL A 142 7.67 -11.26 -2.06
C VAL A 142 8.15 -12.30 -1.04
N VAL A 143 8.94 -11.90 -0.06
CA VAL A 143 9.53 -12.80 0.94
C VAL A 143 8.43 -13.50 1.76
N PHE A 144 7.50 -12.72 2.30
CA PHE A 144 6.41 -13.29 3.08
C PHE A 144 5.40 -14.05 2.21
N GLY A 145 5.06 -13.54 1.03
CA GLY A 145 4.12 -14.21 0.14
C GLY A 145 4.63 -15.57 -0.32
N ILE A 146 5.89 -15.65 -0.74
CA ILE A 146 6.52 -16.93 -1.11
C ILE A 146 6.75 -17.79 0.15
N GLY A 147 7.22 -17.20 1.25
CA GLY A 147 7.46 -17.93 2.49
C GLY A 147 6.19 -18.60 3.03
N PHE A 148 5.07 -17.87 3.09
CA PHE A 148 3.80 -18.43 3.53
C PHE A 148 3.24 -19.47 2.56
N TYR A 149 3.43 -19.28 1.24
CA TYR A 149 3.02 -20.28 0.26
C TYR A 149 3.69 -21.63 0.52
N TYR A 150 5.00 -21.67 0.80
CA TYR A 150 5.73 -22.91 1.07
C TYR A 150 5.57 -23.47 2.49
N LEU A 151 5.19 -22.62 3.47
CA LEU A 151 5.05 -23.07 4.86
C LEU A 151 3.62 -23.56 5.19
N ILE A 152 2.61 -23.04 4.50
CA ILE A 152 1.20 -23.28 4.84
C ILE A 152 0.44 -23.91 3.65
N GLY A 153 1.02 -23.89 2.46
CA GLY A 153 0.39 -24.29 1.20
C GLY A 153 0.48 -25.81 0.90
N GLU A 154 0.60 -26.69 1.94
CA GLU A 154 0.37 -28.12 1.82
C GLU A 154 -1.05 -28.48 2.18
#